data_0c77abf041c14b3dc8edbece13ecf32f
#
_entry.id   0c77abf041c14b3dc8edbece13ecf32f
#
_cell.length_a   1.000
_cell.length_b   1.000
_cell.length_c   1.000
_cell.angle_alpha   90.00
_cell.angle_beta   90.00
_cell.angle_gamma   90.00
#
_symmetry.space_group_name_H-M   'P 1'
#
loop_
_entity.id
_entity.type
_entity.pdbx_description
1 polymer ?
#
loop_
_entity_poly.entity_id
_entity_poly.type
_entity_poly.pdbx_seq_one_letter_code
_entity_poly.pdbx_strand_id
1 'polypeptide(L)'
;MKHIKKLLRLYAGELRKIYGERLVKVVLYGSYARGDYRAYSDVNVLVLVDGREDELQKFNDALFGMTFDFNMDNDIDIQVVPMSTEYYHKWEKAHPLLLNIKEDGWICYKKEG
;
A
#
# COMPACT_ATOMS: atom_id res chain seq x y z
N MET A 1 13.40 15.24 -8.71
CA MET A 1 13.07 13.83 -8.40
C MET A 1 12.36 13.75 -7.07
N LYS A 2 11.23 13.08 -7.03
CA LYS A 2 10.46 12.94 -5.78
C LYS A 2 11.14 11.96 -4.85
N HIS A 3 11.16 12.27 -3.56
CA HIS A 3 11.68 11.36 -2.54
C HIS A 3 10.62 10.33 -2.19
N ILE A 4 10.40 9.38 -3.09
CA ILE A 4 9.28 8.45 -2.99
C ILE A 4 9.30 7.62 -1.69
N LYS A 5 10.46 7.16 -1.27
CA LYS A 5 10.57 6.35 -0.06
C LYS A 5 10.21 7.15 1.18
N LYS A 6 10.63 8.42 1.23
CA LYS A 6 10.28 9.32 2.34
C LYS A 6 8.78 9.59 2.35
N LEU A 7 8.19 9.86 1.18
CA LEU A 7 6.76 10.11 1.07
C LEU A 7 5.96 8.89 1.49
N LEU A 8 6.40 7.69 1.12
CA LEU A 8 5.70 6.47 1.50
C LEU A 8 5.80 6.14 2.99
N ARG A 9 6.87 6.56 3.65
CA ARG A 9 6.95 6.46 5.11
C ARG A 9 5.93 7.38 5.77
N LEU A 10 5.78 8.60 5.25
CA LEU A 10 4.76 9.53 5.74
C LEU A 10 3.35 8.99 5.47
N TYR A 11 3.14 8.42 4.29
CA TYR A 11 1.89 7.80 3.92
C TYR A 11 1.55 6.64 4.86
N ALA A 12 2.53 5.80 5.19
CA ALA A 12 2.35 4.70 6.14
C ALA A 12 1.92 5.22 7.52
N GLY A 13 2.44 6.38 7.93
CA GLY A 13 2.02 7.03 9.18
C GLY A 13 0.54 7.39 9.16
N GLU A 14 0.04 7.88 8.02
CA GLU A 14 -1.39 8.19 7.85
C GLU A 14 -2.22 6.92 7.85
N LEU A 15 -1.73 5.84 7.24
CA LEU A 15 -2.40 4.54 7.27
C LEU A 15 -2.51 4.00 8.71
N ARG A 16 -1.49 4.21 9.53
CA ARG A 16 -1.53 3.82 10.94
C ARG A 16 -2.64 4.53 11.71
N LYS A 17 -2.94 5.77 11.37
CA LYS A 17 -4.04 6.50 12.01
C LYS A 17 -5.39 5.89 11.67
N ILE A 18 -5.53 5.31 10.48
CA ILE A 18 -6.78 4.68 10.03
C ILE A 18 -6.94 3.28 10.61
N TYR A 19 -5.91 2.45 10.47
CA TYR A 19 -6.00 1.02 10.80
C TYR A 19 -5.46 0.65 12.18
N GLY A 20 -4.60 1.49 12.75
CA GLY A 20 -4.00 1.20 14.05
C GLY A 20 -3.18 -0.09 14.00
N GLU A 21 -3.40 -0.94 14.99
CA GLU A 21 -2.69 -2.21 15.13
C GLU A 21 -3.03 -3.23 14.04
N ARG A 22 -4.10 -3.01 13.29
CA ARG A 22 -4.48 -3.88 12.17
C ARG A 22 -3.56 -3.72 10.96
N LEU A 23 -2.82 -2.62 10.86
CA LEU A 23 -1.88 -2.42 9.74
C LEU A 23 -0.70 -3.37 9.86
N VAL A 24 -0.56 -4.29 8.91
CA VAL A 24 0.48 -5.32 8.93
C VAL A 24 1.67 -4.94 8.08
N LYS A 25 1.42 -4.51 6.85
CA LYS A 25 2.49 -4.25 5.89
C LYS A 25 2.03 -3.25 4.84
N VAL A 26 2.97 -2.41 4.37
CA VAL A 26 2.77 -1.50 3.25
C VAL A 26 3.90 -1.77 2.25
N VAL A 27 3.54 -2.08 1.02
CA VAL A 27 4.51 -2.50 0.00
C VAL A 27 4.36 -1.67 -1.26
N LEU A 28 5.45 -1.05 -1.69
CA LEU A 28 5.54 -0.39 -3.00
C LEU A 28 5.83 -1.46 -4.05
N TYR A 29 5.07 -1.46 -5.14
CA TYR A 29 5.31 -2.39 -6.24
C TYR A 29 5.15 -1.68 -7.58
N GLY A 30 5.42 -2.40 -8.67
CA GLY A 30 5.33 -1.85 -10.00
C GLY A 30 6.58 -1.08 -10.40
N SER A 31 6.43 -0.11 -11.31
CA SER A 31 7.56 0.57 -11.94
C SER A 31 8.46 1.31 -10.95
N TYR A 32 7.89 1.93 -9.91
CA TYR A 32 8.70 2.62 -8.89
C TYR A 32 9.57 1.64 -8.09
N ALA A 33 9.06 0.47 -7.79
CA ALA A 33 9.83 -0.54 -7.06
C ALA A 33 10.95 -1.12 -7.92
N ARG A 34 10.68 -1.31 -9.23
CA ARG A 34 11.66 -1.84 -10.17
C ARG A 34 12.69 -0.80 -10.65
N GLY A 35 12.39 0.49 -10.45
CA GLY A 35 13.27 1.57 -10.89
C GLY A 35 13.08 1.99 -12.35
N ASP A 36 12.09 1.45 -13.06
CA ASP A 36 11.80 1.79 -14.46
C ASP A 36 10.64 2.76 -14.62
N TYR A 37 10.36 3.54 -13.58
CA TYR A 37 9.26 4.51 -13.57
C TYR A 37 9.54 5.70 -14.49
N ARG A 38 8.46 6.34 -14.93
CA ARG A 38 8.49 7.57 -15.71
C ARG A 38 7.82 8.69 -14.92
N ALA A 39 7.93 9.94 -15.44
CA ALA A 39 7.42 11.13 -14.75
C ALA A 39 5.94 11.02 -14.34
N TYR A 40 5.15 10.30 -15.11
CA TYR A 40 3.70 10.17 -14.88
C TYR A 40 3.30 8.77 -14.41
N SER A 41 4.25 7.96 -13.97
CA SER A 41 3.94 6.62 -13.48
C SER A 41 3.14 6.68 -12.17
N ASP A 42 2.17 5.77 -12.05
CA ASP A 42 1.43 5.59 -10.81
C ASP A 42 2.35 4.99 -9.74
N VAL A 43 2.09 5.35 -8.50
CA VAL A 43 2.80 4.79 -7.35
C VAL A 43 1.91 3.69 -6.77
N ASN A 44 2.21 2.44 -7.09
CA ASN A 44 1.38 1.31 -6.69
C ASN A 44 1.74 0.82 -5.30
N VAL A 45 0.75 0.83 -4.41
CA VAL A 45 0.95 0.50 -2.99
C VAL A 45 -0.05 -0.55 -2.55
N LEU A 46 0.45 -1.66 -2.02
CA LEU A 46 -0.38 -2.68 -1.37
C LEU A 46 -0.40 -2.40 0.12
N VAL A 47 -1.60 -2.36 0.70
CA VAL A 47 -1.80 -2.17 2.14
C VAL A 47 -2.40 -3.44 2.71
N LEU A 48 -1.59 -4.19 3.47
CA LEU A 48 -2.02 -5.44 4.08
C LEU A 48 -2.53 -5.18 5.48
N VAL A 49 -3.77 -5.57 5.75
CA VAL A 49 -4.48 -5.26 6.98
C VAL A 49 -5.01 -6.54 7.60
N ASP A 50 -4.77 -6.72 8.89
CA ASP A 50 -5.23 -7.89 9.62
C ASP A 50 -6.76 -7.90 9.72
N GLY A 51 -7.37 -9.06 9.44
CA GLY A 51 -8.81 -9.25 9.50
C GLY A 51 -9.37 -9.94 8.27
N ARG A 52 -10.70 -9.89 8.16
CA ARG A 52 -11.44 -10.46 7.02
C ARG A 52 -11.82 -9.34 6.05
N GLU A 53 -12.00 -9.70 4.78
CA GLU A 53 -12.37 -8.73 3.74
C GLU A 53 -13.63 -7.92 4.10
N ASP A 54 -14.65 -8.57 4.64
CA ASP A 54 -15.89 -7.87 4.99
C ASP A 54 -15.70 -6.85 6.13
N GLU A 55 -14.76 -7.10 7.04
CA GLU A 55 -14.46 -6.17 8.12
C GLU A 55 -13.73 -4.93 7.63
N LEU A 56 -12.92 -5.07 6.58
CA LEU A 56 -12.06 -3.98 6.11
C LEU A 56 -12.82 -2.93 5.31
N GLN A 57 -13.99 -3.27 4.77
CA GLN A 57 -14.76 -2.34 3.95
C GLN A 57 -15.15 -1.06 4.70
N LYS A 58 -15.31 -1.14 6.01
CA LYS A 58 -15.66 0.03 6.83
C LYS A 58 -14.56 1.10 6.86
N PHE A 59 -13.33 0.74 6.49
CA PHE A 59 -12.21 1.67 6.46
C PHE A 59 -12.01 2.33 5.09
N ASN A 60 -12.71 1.87 4.05
CA ASN A 60 -12.43 2.30 2.68
C ASN A 60 -12.65 3.80 2.45
N ASP A 61 -13.70 4.37 3.01
CA ASP A 61 -13.95 5.82 2.84
C ASP A 61 -12.82 6.64 3.43
N ALA A 62 -12.35 6.27 4.63
CA ALA A 62 -11.23 6.95 5.26
C ALA A 62 -9.94 6.76 4.47
N LEU A 63 -9.70 5.54 3.97
CA LEU A 63 -8.52 5.23 3.17
C LEU A 63 -8.46 6.06 1.88
N PHE A 64 -9.53 6.03 1.10
CA PHE A 64 -9.53 6.70 -0.20
C PHE A 64 -9.56 8.22 -0.04
N GLY A 65 -10.26 8.74 0.96
CA GLY A 65 -10.26 10.17 1.26
C GLY A 65 -8.88 10.67 1.68
N MET A 66 -8.22 9.96 2.58
CA MET A 66 -6.86 10.30 3.00
C MET A 66 -5.87 10.20 1.84
N THR A 67 -5.99 9.17 1.01
CA THR A 67 -5.10 8.98 -0.13
C THR A 67 -5.26 10.11 -1.15
N PHE A 68 -6.51 10.52 -1.41
CA PHE A 68 -6.78 11.66 -2.29
C PHE A 68 -6.09 12.93 -1.77
N ASP A 69 -6.27 13.24 -0.49
CA ASP A 69 -5.67 14.43 0.12
C ASP A 69 -4.13 14.36 0.08
N PHE A 70 -3.58 13.19 0.39
CA PHE A 70 -2.14 12.99 0.36
C PHE A 70 -1.56 13.20 -1.04
N ASN A 71 -2.24 12.67 -2.05
CA ASN A 71 -1.82 12.83 -3.44
C ASN A 71 -1.82 14.29 -3.86
N MET A 72 -2.87 15.03 -3.49
CA MET A 72 -2.97 16.45 -3.81
C MET A 72 -1.90 17.27 -3.10
N ASP A 73 -1.67 17.00 -1.83
CA ASP A 73 -0.70 17.74 -1.02
C ASP A 73 0.75 17.50 -1.44
N ASN A 74 1.04 16.34 -2.01
CA ASN A 74 2.42 15.92 -2.31
C ASN A 74 2.70 15.79 -3.80
N ASP A 75 1.76 16.16 -4.66
CA ASP A 75 1.90 16.06 -6.12
C ASP A 75 2.37 14.67 -6.54
N ILE A 76 1.65 13.64 -6.09
CA ILE A 76 1.95 12.24 -6.32
C ILE A 76 0.65 11.53 -6.69
N ASP A 77 0.73 10.38 -7.33
CA ASP A 77 -0.45 9.58 -7.69
C ASP A 77 -0.33 8.17 -7.11
N ILE A 78 -0.63 8.03 -5.82
CA ILE A 78 -0.66 6.73 -5.16
C ILE A 78 -1.96 6.02 -5.56
N GLN A 79 -1.80 4.81 -6.12
CA GLN A 79 -2.87 3.87 -6.38
C GLN A 79 -2.80 2.80 -5.31
N VAL A 80 -3.73 2.85 -4.35
CA VAL A 80 -3.68 1.99 -3.17
C VAL A 80 -4.62 0.81 -3.32
N VAL A 81 -4.12 -0.37 -2.95
CA VAL A 81 -4.91 -1.61 -2.94
C VAL A 81 -4.92 -2.13 -1.50
N PRO A 82 -6.05 -1.96 -0.78
CA PRO A 82 -6.19 -2.57 0.54
C PRO A 82 -6.48 -4.06 0.39
N MET A 83 -5.88 -4.87 1.26
CA MET A 83 -6.04 -6.32 1.20
C MET A 83 -6.01 -6.90 2.61
N SER A 84 -6.95 -7.81 2.91
CA SER A 84 -6.96 -8.51 4.19
C SER A 84 -5.87 -9.58 4.24
N THR A 85 -5.40 -9.89 5.43
CA THR A 85 -4.50 -11.03 5.62
C THR A 85 -5.17 -12.34 5.23
N GLU A 86 -6.48 -12.44 5.45
CA GLU A 86 -7.27 -13.61 5.02
C GLU A 86 -7.15 -13.85 3.51
N TYR A 87 -7.40 -12.80 2.72
CA TYR A 87 -7.31 -12.87 1.26
C TYR A 87 -5.87 -13.16 0.82
N TYR A 88 -4.91 -12.44 1.41
CA TYR A 88 -3.50 -12.57 1.07
C TYR A 88 -3.01 -14.02 1.26
N HIS A 89 -3.28 -14.62 2.42
CA HIS A 89 -2.86 -15.99 2.71
C HIS A 89 -3.51 -17.01 1.78
N LYS A 90 -4.75 -16.76 1.38
CA LYS A 90 -5.45 -17.65 0.46
C LYS A 90 -4.84 -17.64 -0.93
N TRP A 91 -4.39 -16.48 -1.42
CA TRP A 91 -4.01 -16.31 -2.82
C TRP A 91 -2.53 -16.02 -3.05
N GLU A 92 -1.71 -15.90 -2.02
CA GLU A 92 -0.31 -15.44 -2.16
C GLU A 92 0.53 -16.29 -3.11
N LYS A 93 0.22 -17.59 -3.23
CA LYS A 93 0.99 -18.51 -4.07
C LYS A 93 0.44 -18.65 -5.49
N ALA A 94 -0.71 -18.06 -5.77
CA ALA A 94 -1.41 -18.25 -7.04
C ALA A 94 -1.76 -16.96 -7.77
N HIS A 95 -1.99 -15.86 -7.05
CA HIS A 95 -2.43 -14.61 -7.64
C HIS A 95 -1.26 -13.90 -8.33
N PRO A 96 -1.36 -13.61 -9.65
CA PRO A 96 -0.23 -13.00 -10.38
C PRO A 96 0.29 -11.71 -9.76
N LEU A 97 -0.59 -10.83 -9.29
CA LEU A 97 -0.20 -9.59 -8.63
C LEU A 97 0.64 -9.86 -7.39
N LEU A 98 0.21 -10.81 -6.56
CA LEU A 98 0.91 -11.12 -5.30
C LEU A 98 2.27 -11.78 -5.56
N LEU A 99 2.38 -12.58 -6.61
CA LEU A 99 3.66 -13.16 -7.02
C LEU A 99 4.63 -12.07 -7.47
N ASN A 100 4.16 -11.09 -8.25
CA ASN A 100 4.98 -9.97 -8.69
C ASN A 100 5.43 -9.11 -7.51
N ILE A 101 4.56 -8.86 -6.56
CA ILE A 101 4.88 -8.08 -5.36
C ILE A 101 5.95 -8.78 -4.54
N LYS A 102 5.88 -10.11 -4.44
CA LYS A 102 6.87 -10.89 -3.71
C LYS A 102 8.27 -10.76 -4.31
N GLU A 103 8.35 -10.70 -5.64
CA GLU A 103 9.64 -10.58 -6.34
C GLU A 103 10.21 -9.16 -6.30
N ASP A 104 9.38 -8.16 -6.63
CA ASP A 104 9.82 -6.79 -6.89
C ASP A 104 9.44 -5.79 -5.81
N GLY A 105 8.57 -6.16 -4.87
CA GLY A 105 8.04 -5.24 -3.89
C GLY A 105 9.08 -4.69 -2.94
N TRP A 106 8.93 -3.39 -2.61
CA TRP A 106 9.74 -2.75 -1.58
C TRP A 106 8.87 -2.48 -0.36
N ILE A 107 9.29 -3.00 0.81
CA ILE A 107 8.50 -2.87 2.04
C ILE A 107 8.72 -1.48 2.63
N CYS A 108 7.63 -0.67 2.65
CA CYS A 108 7.65 0.68 3.23
C CYS A 108 7.41 0.64 4.74
N TYR A 109 6.63 -0.33 5.19
CA TYR A 109 6.26 -0.51 6.59
C TYR A 109 5.98 -1.98 6.85
N LYS A 110 6.42 -2.45 8.00
CA LYS A 110 6.13 -3.81 8.46
C LYS A 110 5.92 -3.76 9.97
N LYS A 111 4.78 -4.28 10.42
CA LYS A 111 4.49 -4.36 11.84
C LYS A 111 5.45 -5.34 12.51
N GLU A 112 6.04 -4.92 13.63
CA GLU A 112 6.89 -5.77 14.44
C GLU A 112 6.03 -6.63 15.37
N GLY A 113 6.54 -7.79 15.67
CA GLY A 113 5.87 -8.72 16.58
C GLY A 113 5.60 -10.07 16.02
#